data_abbaf247b8449f6b8b6cc6a8c51824ea
#
_entry.id   abbaf247b8449f6b8b6cc6a8c51824ea
#
_cell.length_a   1.000
_cell.length_b   1.000
_cell.length_c   1.000
_cell.angle_alpha   90.00
_cell.angle_beta   90.00
_cell.angle_gamma   90.00
#
_symmetry.space_group_name_H-M   'P 1'
#
loop_
_entity.id
_entity.type
_entity.pdbx_description
1 polymer ?
#
loop_
_entity_poly.entity_id
_entity_poly.type
_entity_poly.pdbx_seq_one_letter_code
_entity_poly.pdbx_strand_id
1 'polypeptide(L)'
;MEIWFKQGKRELRLPILPASWENAGGQDNHTETVNKTGEVNLLGLDKLDTLPISAHFPENPMYYDQYAGYPKPQKCVEIIEKIKENGVATLLITPYINRQITIESFTWGFKDDDKTGDIYYTIETKRYRKPTTSKGKGRPTKKTKTKTVTGKKGDTWAKLAKKYTGSSKNAKKIQKKNKMTNKKKPPVGKRIVIPV
;
A
#
# COMPACT_ATOMS: atom_id res chain seq x y z
N MET A 1 28.58 -13.07 -4.92
CA MET A 1 27.33 -12.29 -5.10
C MET A 1 26.65 -12.81 -6.36
N GLU A 2 25.32 -12.93 -6.35
CA GLU A 2 24.51 -13.33 -7.52
C GLU A 2 23.34 -12.39 -7.63
N ILE A 3 22.95 -12.09 -8.86
CA ILE A 3 21.75 -11.26 -9.14
C ILE A 3 20.77 -12.07 -9.98
N TRP A 4 19.55 -12.21 -9.46
CA TRP A 4 18.49 -12.96 -10.09
C TRP A 4 17.23 -12.12 -10.26
N PHE A 5 16.62 -12.22 -11.42
CA PHE A 5 15.26 -11.77 -11.68
C PHE A 5 14.36 -13.00 -11.77
N LYS A 6 13.34 -13.08 -10.91
CA LYS A 6 12.42 -14.23 -10.84
C LYS A 6 10.97 -13.81 -10.94
N GLN A 7 10.20 -14.51 -11.80
CA GLN A 7 8.76 -14.28 -11.95
C GLN A 7 8.06 -15.60 -12.30
N GLY A 8 7.47 -16.25 -11.30
CA GLY A 8 6.87 -17.57 -11.45
C GLY A 8 7.89 -18.62 -11.88
N LYS A 9 7.72 -19.16 -13.10
CA LYS A 9 8.65 -20.13 -13.69
C LYS A 9 9.79 -19.49 -14.49
N ARG A 10 9.73 -18.17 -14.70
CA ARG A 10 10.79 -17.43 -15.41
C ARG A 10 11.83 -16.99 -14.40
N GLU A 11 13.07 -17.28 -14.71
CA GLU A 11 14.20 -16.79 -13.93
C GLU A 11 15.37 -16.48 -14.85
N LEU A 12 16.09 -15.44 -14.49
CA LEU A 12 17.33 -15.05 -15.14
C LEU A 12 18.35 -14.70 -14.06
N ARG A 13 19.43 -15.47 -14.02
CA ARG A 13 20.65 -15.07 -13.33
C ARG A 13 21.47 -14.20 -14.27
N LEU A 14 21.95 -13.08 -13.78
CA LEU A 14 22.82 -12.24 -14.61
C LEU A 14 24.16 -12.95 -14.84
N PRO A 15 24.57 -13.17 -16.10
CA PRO A 15 25.86 -13.79 -16.42
C PRO A 15 27.03 -12.91 -16.00
N ILE A 16 26.85 -11.58 -16.10
CA ILE A 16 27.83 -10.59 -15.70
C ILE A 16 27.22 -9.67 -14.65
N LEU A 17 27.95 -9.41 -13.59
CA LEU A 17 27.52 -8.49 -12.55
C LEU A 17 27.80 -7.04 -12.97
N PRO A 18 26.94 -6.10 -12.55
CA PRO A 18 27.21 -4.69 -12.76
C PRO A 18 28.48 -4.26 -12.01
N ALA A 19 29.21 -3.30 -12.55
CA ALA A 19 30.39 -2.75 -11.91
C ALA A 19 30.07 -2.09 -10.56
N SER A 20 28.90 -1.49 -10.46
CA SER A 20 28.34 -0.93 -9.22
C SER A 20 26.82 -1.04 -9.24
N TRP A 21 26.23 -1.03 -8.07
CA TRP A 21 24.79 -0.90 -7.89
C TRP A 21 24.51 -0.13 -6.60
N GLU A 22 23.48 0.68 -6.61
CA GLU A 22 23.07 1.48 -5.47
C GLU A 22 21.58 1.30 -5.21
N ASN A 23 21.22 1.12 -3.95
CA ASN A 23 19.83 1.10 -3.54
C ASN A 23 19.47 2.47 -2.98
N ALA A 24 18.80 3.28 -3.76
CA ALA A 24 18.34 4.59 -3.36
C ALA A 24 16.94 4.51 -2.74
N GLY A 25 16.83 4.96 -1.50
CA GLY A 25 15.57 5.05 -0.77
C GLY A 25 15.49 6.38 -0.02
N GLY A 26 14.32 6.71 0.49
CA GLY A 26 14.13 7.95 1.25
C GLY A 26 12.75 8.04 1.88
N GLN A 27 12.52 9.13 2.58
CA GLN A 27 11.23 9.48 3.17
C GLN A 27 10.66 10.74 2.53
N ASP A 28 9.36 10.88 2.54
CA ASP A 28 8.65 12.06 2.05
C ASP A 28 8.43 13.08 3.18
N ASN A 29 9.52 13.53 3.78
CA ASN A 29 9.48 14.47 4.88
C ASN A 29 9.14 15.87 4.39
N HIS A 30 8.46 16.62 5.23
CA HIS A 30 8.08 18.00 4.98
C HIS A 30 8.53 18.88 6.14
N THR A 31 9.16 20.02 5.82
CA THR A 31 9.62 20.97 6.83
C THR A 31 8.69 22.16 6.89
N GLU A 32 8.24 22.53 8.10
CA GLU A 32 7.40 23.69 8.34
C GLU A 32 8.00 24.60 9.40
N THR A 33 7.85 25.92 9.19
CA THR A 33 8.28 26.92 10.19
C THR A 33 7.14 27.23 11.14
N VAL A 34 7.34 26.90 12.41
CA VAL A 34 6.38 27.16 13.47
C VAL A 34 6.81 28.40 14.25
N ASN A 35 5.89 29.34 14.43
CA ASN A 35 6.17 30.58 15.17
C ASN A 35 6.65 30.26 16.60
N LYS A 36 7.74 30.90 17.06
CA LYS A 36 8.45 30.71 18.34
C LYS A 36 9.20 29.37 18.51
N THR A 37 9.04 28.39 17.62
CA THR A 37 9.72 27.09 17.70
C THR A 37 10.82 26.97 16.65
N GLY A 38 10.69 27.67 15.51
CA GLY A 38 11.56 27.52 14.37
C GLY A 38 11.10 26.46 13.39
N GLU A 39 12.02 25.89 12.65
CA GLU A 39 11.74 24.83 11.70
C GLU A 39 11.48 23.49 12.40
N VAL A 40 10.41 22.81 11.98
CA VAL A 40 10.02 21.50 12.45
C VAL A 40 9.95 20.54 11.27
N ASN A 41 10.66 19.41 11.33
CA ASN A 41 10.61 18.38 10.31
C ASN A 41 9.47 17.41 10.61
N LEU A 42 8.46 17.40 9.75
CA LEU A 42 7.33 16.47 9.79
C LEU A 42 7.71 15.21 9.03
N LEU A 43 7.76 14.08 9.74
CA LEU A 43 8.12 12.79 9.15
C LEU A 43 7.03 12.28 8.22
N GLY A 44 7.39 12.05 6.96
CA GLY A 44 6.52 11.48 5.95
C GLY A 44 6.63 9.94 5.87
N LEU A 45 5.96 9.38 4.87
CA LEU A 45 6.03 7.95 4.59
C LEU A 45 7.27 7.62 3.75
N ASP A 46 7.74 6.36 3.85
CA ASP A 46 8.84 5.88 3.02
C ASP A 46 8.49 5.94 1.53
N LYS A 47 9.37 6.54 0.74
CA LYS A 47 9.36 6.42 -0.72
C LYS A 47 9.72 5.00 -1.14
N LEU A 48 9.35 4.64 -2.35
CA LEU A 48 9.75 3.34 -2.90
C LEU A 48 11.22 3.41 -3.33
N ASP A 49 12.01 2.47 -2.83
CA ASP A 49 13.41 2.37 -3.21
C ASP A 49 13.57 2.11 -4.72
N THR A 50 14.57 2.71 -5.31
CA THR A 50 14.97 2.47 -6.70
C THR A 50 16.35 1.82 -6.72
N LEU A 51 16.58 0.96 -7.71
CA LEU A 51 17.84 0.28 -7.89
C LEU A 51 18.11 0.12 -9.37
N PRO A 52 18.96 0.97 -9.97
CA PRO A 52 19.43 0.82 -11.34
C PRO A 52 20.51 -0.28 -11.41
N ILE A 53 20.45 -1.09 -12.47
CA ILE A 53 21.39 -2.15 -12.77
C ILE A 53 21.86 -1.99 -14.21
N SER A 54 23.15 -1.70 -14.42
CA SER A 54 23.74 -1.57 -15.75
C SER A 54 24.87 -2.60 -15.93
N ALA A 55 24.75 -3.42 -16.97
CA ALA A 55 25.74 -4.43 -17.32
C ALA A 55 25.62 -4.80 -18.81
N HIS A 56 26.14 -5.95 -19.20
CA HIS A 56 25.94 -6.49 -20.54
C HIS A 56 25.65 -8.00 -20.50
N PHE A 57 25.00 -8.50 -21.54
CA PHE A 57 24.83 -9.92 -21.80
C PHE A 57 25.88 -10.37 -22.80
N PRO A 58 26.80 -11.27 -22.43
CA PRO A 58 27.89 -11.68 -23.29
C PRO A 58 27.42 -12.64 -24.38
N GLU A 59 27.87 -12.44 -25.61
CA GLU A 59 27.64 -13.38 -26.71
C GLU A 59 28.59 -14.59 -26.61
N ASN A 60 29.82 -14.34 -26.17
CA ASN A 60 30.84 -15.36 -26.01
C ASN A 60 31.26 -15.50 -24.56
N PRO A 61 31.56 -16.72 -24.08
CA PRO A 61 32.05 -16.93 -22.73
C PRO A 61 33.34 -16.13 -22.44
N MET A 62 33.33 -15.47 -21.28
CA MET A 62 34.47 -14.69 -20.79
C MET A 62 34.94 -15.23 -19.44
N TYR A 63 36.18 -14.99 -19.07
CA TYR A 63 36.78 -15.49 -17.83
C TYR A 63 36.15 -14.92 -16.54
N TYR A 64 35.43 -13.81 -16.65
CA TYR A 64 34.73 -13.13 -15.54
C TYR A 64 33.24 -13.45 -15.45
N ASP A 65 32.76 -14.35 -16.30
CA ASP A 65 31.36 -14.79 -16.24
C ASP A 65 31.05 -15.48 -14.90
N GLN A 66 29.89 -15.21 -14.35
CA GLN A 66 29.49 -15.75 -13.06
C GLN A 66 29.18 -17.25 -13.11
N TYR A 67 28.82 -17.77 -14.27
CA TYR A 67 28.50 -19.18 -14.50
C TYR A 67 28.53 -19.50 -15.99
N ALA A 68 28.71 -20.77 -16.30
CA ALA A 68 28.66 -21.26 -17.68
C ALA A 68 27.25 -21.67 -18.12
N GLY A 69 27.00 -21.67 -19.43
CA GLY A 69 25.73 -22.12 -19.99
C GLY A 69 24.58 -21.13 -19.83
N TYR A 70 24.87 -19.85 -19.71
CA TYR A 70 23.86 -18.80 -19.70
C TYR A 70 23.17 -18.67 -21.07
N PRO A 71 21.92 -18.14 -21.10
CA PRO A 71 21.21 -17.94 -22.35
C PRO A 71 21.92 -16.90 -23.24
N LYS A 72 21.78 -17.01 -24.55
CA LYS A 72 22.26 -16.01 -25.52
C LYS A 72 21.73 -14.62 -25.21
N PRO A 73 22.45 -13.52 -25.53
CA PRO A 73 22.07 -12.14 -25.19
C PRO A 73 20.63 -11.81 -25.58
N GLN A 74 20.22 -12.13 -26.79
CA GLN A 74 18.85 -11.89 -27.28
C GLN A 74 17.80 -12.59 -26.40
N LYS A 75 18.11 -13.81 -25.92
CA LYS A 75 17.22 -14.56 -25.04
C LYS A 75 17.12 -13.95 -23.67
N CYS A 76 18.23 -13.39 -23.14
CA CYS A 76 18.23 -12.64 -21.89
C CYS A 76 17.34 -11.39 -21.99
N VAL A 77 17.43 -10.64 -23.09
CA VAL A 77 16.57 -9.49 -23.38
C VAL A 77 15.09 -9.89 -23.37
N GLU A 78 14.72 -10.93 -24.13
CA GLU A 78 13.33 -11.44 -24.18
C GLU A 78 12.80 -11.81 -22.77
N ILE A 79 13.63 -12.42 -21.93
CA ILE A 79 13.23 -12.81 -20.57
C ILE A 79 12.94 -11.56 -19.73
N ILE A 80 13.81 -10.55 -19.79
CA ILE A 80 13.62 -9.29 -19.04
C ILE A 80 12.40 -8.52 -19.55
N GLU A 81 12.20 -8.43 -20.87
CA GLU A 81 11.01 -7.79 -21.44
C GLU A 81 9.72 -8.46 -20.97
N LYS A 82 9.66 -9.79 -21.02
CA LYS A 82 8.51 -10.53 -20.50
C LYS A 82 8.29 -10.36 -19.00
N ILE A 83 9.35 -10.23 -18.22
CA ILE A 83 9.26 -9.93 -16.78
C ILE A 83 8.66 -8.53 -16.58
N LYS A 84 9.13 -7.54 -17.35
CA LYS A 84 8.62 -6.17 -17.32
C LYS A 84 7.12 -6.11 -17.68
N GLU A 85 6.73 -6.73 -18.78
CA GLU A 85 5.34 -6.78 -19.24
C GLU A 85 4.37 -7.42 -18.21
N ASN A 86 4.82 -8.47 -17.55
CA ASN A 86 4.01 -9.16 -16.52
C ASN A 86 3.99 -8.46 -15.15
N GLY A 87 4.72 -7.36 -14.99
CA GLY A 87 4.66 -6.48 -13.82
C GLY A 87 5.57 -6.94 -12.67
N VAL A 88 4.99 -7.46 -11.59
CA VAL A 88 5.76 -7.70 -10.35
C VAL A 88 6.68 -8.91 -10.47
N ALA A 89 7.95 -8.71 -10.18
CA ALA A 89 8.99 -9.73 -10.12
C ALA A 89 9.70 -9.72 -8.76
N THR A 90 10.51 -10.73 -8.50
CA THR A 90 11.41 -10.80 -7.34
C THR A 90 12.84 -10.53 -7.80
N LEU A 91 13.47 -9.52 -7.22
CA LEU A 91 14.90 -9.27 -7.34
C LEU A 91 15.62 -9.88 -6.15
N LEU A 92 16.57 -10.77 -6.45
CA LEU A 92 17.43 -11.39 -5.44
C LEU A 92 18.88 -10.99 -5.73
N ILE A 93 19.52 -10.31 -4.80
CA ILE A 93 20.97 -10.01 -4.81
C ILE A 93 21.57 -10.65 -3.56
N THR A 94 22.18 -11.80 -3.73
CA THR A 94 22.72 -12.59 -2.61
C THR A 94 24.01 -12.00 -2.05
N PRO A 95 24.12 -11.81 -0.71
CA PRO A 95 23.14 -12.06 0.36
C PRO A 95 22.28 -10.84 0.74
N TYR A 96 22.31 -9.74 0.01
CA TYR A 96 21.89 -8.41 0.45
C TYR A 96 20.40 -8.09 0.24
N ILE A 97 19.82 -8.50 -0.89
CA ILE A 97 18.45 -8.08 -1.28
C ILE A 97 17.63 -9.29 -1.69
N ASN A 98 16.43 -9.41 -1.14
CA ASN A 98 15.37 -10.32 -1.60
C ASN A 98 14.04 -9.60 -1.46
N ARG A 99 13.54 -9.02 -2.55
CA ARG A 99 12.31 -8.22 -2.52
C ARG A 99 11.54 -8.22 -3.82
N GLN A 100 10.26 -7.91 -3.73
CA GLN A 100 9.43 -7.66 -4.90
C GLN A 100 9.74 -6.29 -5.51
N ILE A 101 9.84 -6.27 -6.83
CA ILE A 101 10.13 -5.09 -7.62
C ILE A 101 9.21 -5.01 -8.85
N THR A 102 9.14 -3.81 -9.44
CA THR A 102 8.71 -3.58 -10.83
C THR A 102 9.90 -3.09 -11.64
N ILE A 103 9.94 -3.41 -12.91
CA ILE A 103 10.90 -2.85 -13.86
C ILE A 103 10.24 -1.62 -14.47
N GLU A 104 10.76 -0.43 -14.17
CA GLU A 104 10.22 0.84 -14.65
C GLU A 104 10.70 1.13 -16.08
N SER A 105 12.01 0.92 -16.33
CA SER A 105 12.58 1.02 -17.66
C SER A 105 13.59 -0.11 -17.91
N PHE A 106 13.68 -0.51 -19.16
CA PHE A 106 14.68 -1.44 -19.66
C PHE A 106 15.15 -0.94 -21.02
N THR A 107 16.37 -0.45 -21.07
CA THR A 107 17.06 0.00 -22.28
C THR A 107 18.19 -0.95 -22.59
N TRP A 108 18.35 -1.29 -23.87
CA TRP A 108 19.42 -2.16 -24.31
C TRP A 108 19.86 -1.79 -25.72
N GLY A 109 21.11 -2.15 -26.06
CA GLY A 109 21.67 -1.87 -27.37
C GLY A 109 23.08 -2.39 -27.51
N PHE A 110 23.66 -2.15 -28.67
CA PHE A 110 25.06 -2.46 -28.96
C PHE A 110 25.91 -1.21 -28.80
N LYS A 111 27.20 -1.39 -28.53
CA LYS A 111 28.19 -0.31 -28.59
C LYS A 111 28.86 -0.34 -29.95
N ASP A 112 29.06 0.82 -30.57
CA ASP A 112 29.63 0.93 -31.89
C ASP A 112 31.06 0.40 -31.99
N ASP A 113 31.82 0.48 -30.92
CA ASP A 113 33.21 0.00 -30.84
C ASP A 113 33.33 -1.48 -30.49
N ASP A 114 32.22 -2.14 -30.13
CA ASP A 114 32.21 -3.52 -29.66
C ASP A 114 31.71 -4.48 -30.72
N LYS A 115 32.65 -5.23 -31.32
CA LYS A 115 32.36 -6.26 -32.31
C LYS A 115 32.10 -7.64 -31.71
N THR A 116 31.97 -7.75 -30.38
CA THR A 116 31.79 -9.04 -29.70
C THR A 116 30.39 -9.61 -29.85
N GLY A 117 29.40 -8.78 -30.16
CA GLY A 117 27.99 -9.15 -30.21
C GLY A 117 27.28 -9.05 -28.84
N ASP A 118 27.95 -8.49 -27.86
CA ASP A 118 27.40 -8.29 -26.53
C ASP A 118 26.29 -7.25 -26.53
N ILE A 119 25.23 -7.48 -25.76
CA ILE A 119 24.14 -6.53 -25.58
C ILE A 119 24.29 -5.81 -24.25
N TYR A 120 24.55 -4.51 -24.31
CA TYR A 120 24.61 -3.64 -23.15
C TYR A 120 23.20 -3.22 -22.73
N TYR A 121 22.94 -3.19 -21.42
CA TYR A 121 21.62 -2.83 -20.92
C TYR A 121 21.68 -2.03 -19.64
N THR A 122 20.59 -1.31 -19.41
CA THR A 122 20.25 -0.65 -18.14
C THR A 122 18.83 -1.02 -17.75
N ILE A 123 18.65 -1.54 -16.56
CA ILE A 123 17.36 -1.89 -15.95
C ILE A 123 17.13 -0.97 -14.77
N GLU A 124 16.08 -0.16 -14.81
CA GLU A 124 15.64 0.60 -13.65
C GLU A 124 14.57 -0.17 -12.90
N THR A 125 14.85 -0.52 -11.67
CA THR A 125 13.92 -1.24 -10.82
C THR A 125 13.40 -0.36 -9.71
N LYS A 126 12.15 -0.60 -9.31
CA LYS A 126 11.51 0.07 -8.19
C LYS A 126 10.90 -0.96 -7.25
N ARG A 127 11.05 -0.75 -5.96
CA ARG A 127 10.45 -1.64 -4.95
C ARG A 127 8.94 -1.68 -5.10
N TYR A 128 8.37 -2.89 -5.21
CA TYR A 128 6.94 -3.06 -5.20
C TYR A 128 6.42 -3.21 -3.78
N ARG A 129 5.40 -2.44 -3.44
CA ARG A 129 4.66 -2.55 -2.18
C ARG A 129 3.21 -2.87 -2.51
N LYS A 130 2.76 -4.04 -2.09
CA LYS A 130 1.37 -4.45 -2.31
C LYS A 130 0.43 -3.42 -1.64
N PRO A 131 -0.52 -2.82 -2.39
CA PRO A 131 -1.47 -1.90 -1.79
C PRO A 131 -2.37 -2.65 -0.80
N THR A 132 -2.36 -2.21 0.45
CA THR A 132 -3.27 -2.69 1.48
C THR A 132 -4.43 -1.71 1.61
N THR A 133 -5.61 -2.09 1.18
CA THR A 133 -6.83 -1.34 1.51
C THR A 133 -7.16 -1.60 2.98
N SER A 134 -6.72 -0.72 3.87
CA SER A 134 -7.34 -0.66 5.19
C SER A 134 -8.78 -0.23 4.96
N LYS A 135 -9.76 -1.09 5.25
CA LYS A 135 -11.14 -0.63 5.45
C LYS A 135 -11.04 0.44 6.53
N GLY A 136 -11.17 1.70 6.13
CA GLY A 136 -11.17 2.80 7.08
C GLY A 136 -12.13 2.43 8.21
N LYS A 137 -11.65 2.34 9.43
CA LYS A 137 -12.53 2.21 10.59
C LYS A 137 -13.43 3.43 10.51
N GLY A 138 -14.67 3.24 10.08
CA GLY A 138 -15.64 4.31 10.00
C GLY A 138 -15.57 5.08 11.31
N ARG A 139 -15.60 6.42 11.23
CA ARG A 139 -15.57 7.31 12.40
C ARG A 139 -16.41 6.66 13.51
N PRO A 140 -15.85 6.42 14.72
CA PRO A 140 -16.59 5.75 15.77
C PRO A 140 -17.84 6.56 16.03
N THR A 141 -18.98 6.02 15.61
CA THR A 141 -20.28 6.60 15.94
C THR A 141 -20.34 6.60 17.46
N LYS A 142 -20.39 7.79 18.07
CA LYS A 142 -20.55 7.93 19.53
C LYS A 142 -21.70 7.02 19.92
N LYS A 143 -21.42 5.95 20.67
CA LYS A 143 -22.46 5.08 21.20
C LYS A 143 -23.35 5.96 22.07
N THR A 144 -24.53 6.32 21.57
CA THR A 144 -25.51 7.10 22.31
C THR A 144 -25.87 6.27 23.55
N LYS A 145 -25.58 6.80 24.71
CA LYS A 145 -25.97 6.15 25.96
C LYS A 145 -27.49 6.02 25.92
N THR A 146 -28.01 4.86 26.24
CA THR A 146 -29.44 4.60 26.24
C THR A 146 -29.92 4.25 27.63
N LYS A 147 -31.04 4.80 28.05
CA LYS A 147 -31.72 4.47 29.30
C LYS A 147 -33.03 3.78 29.00
N THR A 148 -33.33 2.67 29.66
CA THR A 148 -34.62 1.96 29.51
C THR A 148 -35.57 2.34 30.60
N VAL A 149 -36.78 2.73 30.28
CA VAL A 149 -37.83 3.09 31.24
C VAL A 149 -39.12 2.37 30.87
N THR A 150 -39.97 2.11 31.86
CA THR A 150 -41.29 1.50 31.66
C THR A 150 -42.34 2.62 31.51
N GLY A 151 -43.14 2.55 30.46
CA GLY A 151 -44.22 3.51 30.23
C GLY A 151 -45.30 3.44 31.31
N LYS A 152 -45.69 4.58 31.87
CA LYS A 152 -46.74 4.68 32.88
C LYS A 152 -48.04 5.28 32.30
N LYS A 153 -49.15 5.00 32.95
CA LYS A 153 -50.45 5.63 32.59
C LYS A 153 -50.32 7.16 32.73
N GLY A 154 -50.69 7.91 31.66
CA GLY A 154 -50.52 9.36 31.63
C GLY A 154 -49.21 9.89 31.03
N ASP A 155 -48.30 9.02 30.64
CA ASP A 155 -47.07 9.42 29.98
C ASP A 155 -47.34 9.84 28.52
N THR A 156 -46.61 10.83 28.08
CA THR A 156 -46.55 11.25 26.67
C THR A 156 -45.09 11.21 26.20
N TRP A 157 -44.90 11.04 24.88
CA TRP A 157 -43.55 11.04 24.32
C TRP A 157 -42.78 12.33 24.63
N ALA A 158 -43.47 13.46 24.66
CA ALA A 158 -42.90 14.76 25.01
C ALA A 158 -42.46 14.86 26.48
N LYS A 159 -43.31 14.31 27.42
CA LYS A 159 -42.97 14.25 28.85
C LYS A 159 -41.77 13.37 29.11
N LEU A 160 -41.69 12.17 28.47
CA LEU A 160 -40.56 11.28 28.59
C LEU A 160 -39.28 11.91 28.00
N ALA A 161 -39.39 12.55 26.82
CA ALA A 161 -38.25 13.24 26.22
C ALA A 161 -37.73 14.37 27.14
N LYS A 162 -38.62 15.23 27.65
CA LYS A 162 -38.24 16.33 28.55
C LYS A 162 -37.59 15.82 29.82
N LYS A 163 -38.13 14.74 30.44
CA LYS A 163 -37.64 14.17 31.69
C LYS A 163 -36.23 13.53 31.59
N TYR A 164 -35.97 12.85 30.48
CA TYR A 164 -34.73 12.03 30.33
C TYR A 164 -33.70 12.61 29.38
N THR A 165 -34.08 13.52 28.51
CA THR A 165 -33.15 14.15 27.55
C THR A 165 -33.10 15.67 27.65
N GLY A 166 -33.84 16.26 28.62
CA GLY A 166 -33.88 17.70 28.83
C GLY A 166 -34.74 18.48 27.80
N SER A 167 -35.14 17.86 26.68
CA SER A 167 -35.90 18.56 25.63
C SER A 167 -37.02 17.72 25.05
N SER A 168 -38.23 18.31 24.98
CA SER A 168 -39.41 17.70 24.35
C SER A 168 -39.24 17.44 22.83
N LYS A 169 -38.35 18.20 22.15
CA LYS A 169 -38.01 18.02 20.73
C LYS A 169 -37.48 16.62 20.40
N ASN A 170 -36.93 15.93 21.38
CA ASN A 170 -36.39 14.58 21.21
C ASN A 170 -37.46 13.47 21.20
N ALA A 171 -38.74 13.81 21.38
CA ALA A 171 -39.86 12.85 21.38
C ALA A 171 -39.91 12.00 20.09
N LYS A 172 -39.72 12.60 18.92
CA LYS A 172 -39.69 11.89 17.63
C LYS A 172 -38.52 10.92 17.55
N LYS A 173 -37.35 11.25 18.12
CA LYS A 173 -36.17 10.37 18.17
C LYS A 173 -36.41 9.13 19.04
N ILE A 174 -37.10 9.31 20.19
CA ILE A 174 -37.50 8.21 21.07
C ILE A 174 -38.48 7.29 20.38
N GLN A 175 -39.50 7.84 19.73
CA GLN A 175 -40.50 7.07 18.95
C GLN A 175 -39.81 6.24 17.85
N LYS A 176 -38.94 6.86 17.05
CA LYS A 176 -38.19 6.19 15.97
C LYS A 176 -37.29 5.06 16.53
N LYS A 177 -36.59 5.29 17.63
CA LYS A 177 -35.71 4.28 18.28
C LYS A 177 -36.50 3.06 18.76
N ASN A 178 -37.74 3.26 19.20
CA ASN A 178 -38.64 2.19 19.67
C ASN A 178 -39.56 1.63 18.59
N LYS A 179 -39.39 2.02 17.31
CA LYS A 179 -40.24 1.61 16.18
C LYS A 179 -41.73 1.92 16.42
N MET A 180 -42.04 3.02 17.08
CA MET A 180 -43.37 3.39 17.51
C MET A 180 -43.82 4.77 16.95
N THR A 181 -43.37 5.11 15.74
CA THR A 181 -43.65 6.40 15.08
C THR A 181 -45.14 6.70 14.91
N ASN A 182 -45.96 5.65 14.75
CA ASN A 182 -47.39 5.79 14.54
C ASN A 182 -48.24 5.82 15.85
N LYS A 183 -47.59 5.70 17.03
CA LYS A 183 -48.31 5.70 18.30
C LYS A 183 -48.31 7.10 18.92
N LYS A 184 -49.49 7.69 19.14
CA LYS A 184 -49.65 9.03 19.76
C LYS A 184 -49.15 9.05 21.22
N LYS A 185 -49.26 7.94 21.97
CA LYS A 185 -48.81 7.81 23.36
C LYS A 185 -47.94 6.59 23.57
N PRO A 186 -46.98 6.61 24.52
CA PRO A 186 -46.18 5.45 24.85
C PRO A 186 -47.04 4.34 25.46
N PRO A 187 -46.79 3.07 25.15
CA PRO A 187 -47.58 1.96 25.69
C PRO A 187 -47.28 1.78 27.17
N VAL A 188 -48.35 1.64 27.97
CA VAL A 188 -48.27 1.40 29.39
C VAL A 188 -47.69 -0.01 29.67
N GLY A 189 -46.80 -0.15 30.66
CA GLY A 189 -46.17 -1.42 31.05
C GLY A 189 -45.07 -1.92 30.11
N LYS A 190 -44.82 -1.30 28.91
CA LYS A 190 -43.75 -1.72 28.02
C LYS A 190 -42.45 -0.95 28.27
N ARG A 191 -41.32 -1.63 28.04
CA ARG A 191 -40.01 -1.02 28.08
C ARG A 191 -39.80 -0.07 26.91
N ILE A 192 -39.32 1.13 27.18
CA ILE A 192 -39.05 2.19 26.23
C ILE A 192 -37.59 2.56 26.34
N VAL A 193 -36.85 2.49 25.22
CA VAL A 193 -35.45 2.85 25.14
C VAL A 193 -35.33 4.35 24.80
N ILE A 194 -34.71 5.11 25.67
CA ILE A 194 -34.48 6.54 25.53
C ILE A 194 -33.01 6.79 25.21
N PRO A 195 -32.68 7.35 24.04
CA PRO A 195 -31.31 7.80 23.75
C PRO A 195 -30.99 9.06 24.60
N VAL A 196 -29.98 8.98 25.43
CA VAL A 196 -29.53 10.07 26.32
C VAL A 196 -28.22 10.64 25.82
#